data_47a2a644ae2b0ac9c6333c2995e30cd3
#
_entry.id   47a2a644ae2b0ac9c6333c2995e30cd3
#
_cell.length_a   1.000
_cell.length_b   1.000
_cell.length_c   1.000
_cell.angle_alpha   90.00
_cell.angle_beta   90.00
_cell.angle_gamma   90.00
#
_symmetry.space_group_name_H-M   'P 1'
#
loop_
_entity.id
_entity.type
_entity.pdbx_description
1 polymer ?
#
loop_
_entity_poly.entity_id
_entity_poly.type
_entity_poly.pdbx_seq_one_letter_code
_entity_poly.pdbx_strand_id
1 'polypeptide(L)' 'MPIIFQKDGFRFFFYTNEHRPIHVHVRRGGGEAVFNLEAGVELRESKGLKLPELAKAEKLAEENIKLIIDQWHEYLD' A
#
# COMPACT_ATOMS: atom_id res chain seq x y z
N MET A 1 1.86 -3.59 13.89
CA MET A 1 1.68 -3.08 12.52
C MET A 1 2.40 -4.00 11.56
N PRO A 2 1.67 -4.85 10.84
CA PRO A 2 2.31 -5.82 9.94
C PRO A 2 2.88 -5.14 8.69
N ILE A 3 4.15 -5.40 8.43
CA ILE A 3 4.81 -4.96 7.21
C ILE A 3 4.68 -6.10 6.20
N ILE A 4 4.08 -5.81 5.05
CA ILE A 4 3.83 -6.80 4.01
C ILE A 4 5.12 -7.08 3.23
N PHE A 5 5.75 -6.00 2.74
CA PHE A 5 7.03 -6.10 2.06
C PHE A 5 7.66 -4.72 1.94
N GLN A 6 8.95 -4.72 1.61
CA GLN A 6 9.72 -3.50 1.35
C GLN A 6 10.49 -3.69 0.07
N LYS A 7 10.54 -2.64 -0.75
CA LYS A 7 11.32 -2.65 -1.99
C LYS A 7 11.64 -1.22 -2.41
N ASP A 8 12.87 -1.00 -2.83
CA ASP A 8 13.35 0.29 -3.35
C ASP A 8 13.05 1.46 -2.41
N GLY A 9 13.14 1.21 -1.11
CA GLY A 9 12.86 2.22 -0.10
C GLY A 9 11.40 2.41 0.24
N PHE A 10 10.51 1.72 -0.45
CA PHE A 10 9.07 1.75 -0.16
C PHE A 10 8.71 0.64 0.82
N ARG A 11 7.92 1.00 1.83
CA ARG A 11 7.43 0.06 2.85
C ARG A 11 5.92 -0.03 2.71
N PHE A 12 5.42 -1.24 2.45
CA PHE A 12 3.99 -1.51 2.31
C PHE A 12 3.49 -2.18 3.59
N PHE A 13 2.43 -1.65 4.18
CA PHE A 13 1.98 -2.14 5.48
C PHE A 13 0.50 -1.85 5.72
N PHE A 14 -0.06 -2.53 6.75
CA PHE A 14 -1.39 -2.24 7.28
C PHE A 14 -1.26 -1.73 8.71
N TYR A 15 -2.22 -0.93 9.15
CA TYR A 15 -2.40 -0.67 10.58
C TYR A 15 -3.21 -1.82 11.18
N THR A 16 -3.19 -1.96 12.51
CA THR A 16 -3.80 -3.10 13.18
C THR A 16 -5.33 -3.09 13.18
N ASN A 17 -5.95 -1.93 12.99
CA ASN A 17 -7.41 -1.78 13.03
C ASN A 17 -7.98 -1.28 11.72
N GLU A 18 -7.51 -1.84 10.62
CA GLU A 18 -7.99 -1.45 9.30
C GLU A 18 -9.39 -2.02 9.04
N HIS A 19 -10.18 -1.26 8.28
CA HIS A 19 -11.52 -1.66 7.87
C HIS A 19 -11.63 -1.59 6.34
N ARG A 20 -12.57 -2.35 5.79
CA ARG A 20 -12.82 -2.29 4.35
C ARG A 20 -13.19 -0.86 3.93
N PRO A 21 -12.91 -0.47 2.67
CA PRO A 21 -12.43 -1.33 1.57
C PRO A 21 -10.98 -1.76 1.76
N ILE A 22 -10.59 -2.85 1.07
CA ILE A 22 -9.20 -3.34 1.12
C ILE A 22 -8.28 -2.25 0.60
N HIS A 23 -7.25 -1.93 1.37
CA HIS A 23 -6.30 -0.88 1.01
C HIS A 23 -4.94 -1.16 1.64
N VAL A 24 -3.93 -0.47 1.17
CA VAL A 24 -2.57 -0.63 1.67
C VAL A 24 -1.93 0.75 1.86
N HIS A 25 -1.13 0.86 2.90
CA HIS A 25 -0.34 2.06 3.18
C HIS A 25 1.06 1.87 2.65
N VAL A 26 1.64 2.93 2.08
CA VAL A 26 2.99 2.93 1.55
C VAL A 26 3.73 4.12 2.13
N ARG A 27 4.94 3.89 2.61
CA ARG A 27 5.77 4.96 3.14
C ARG A 27 7.16 4.91 2.53
N ARG A 28 7.70 6.08 2.20
CA ARG A 28 9.06 6.23 1.74
C ARG A 28 9.60 7.55 2.26
N GLY A 29 10.65 7.50 3.09
CA GLY A 29 11.17 8.70 3.73
C GLY A 29 10.09 9.38 4.55
N GLY A 30 9.87 10.67 4.33
CA GLY A 30 8.81 11.43 5.00
C GLY A 30 7.47 11.42 4.29
N GLY A 31 7.36 10.72 3.14
CA GLY A 31 6.13 10.70 2.35
C GLY A 31 5.34 9.42 2.50
N GLU A 32 4.05 9.50 2.23
CA GLU A 32 3.19 8.34 2.32
C GLU A 32 2.04 8.40 1.33
N ALA A 33 1.46 7.24 1.03
CA ALA A 33 0.30 7.13 0.15
C ALA A 33 -0.58 5.98 0.63
N VAL A 34 -1.85 6.02 0.23
CA VAL A 34 -2.80 4.94 0.48
C VAL A 34 -3.43 4.57 -0.85
N PHE A 35 -3.40 3.28 -1.16
CA PHE A 35 -4.03 2.75 -2.38
C PHE A 35 -5.20 1.85 -2.01
N ASN A 36 -6.36 2.10 -2.60
CA ASN A 36 -7.50 1.20 -2.51
C ASN A 36 -7.30 0.06 -3.50
N LEU A 37 -7.70 -1.15 -3.13
CA LEU A 37 -7.43 -2.35 -3.91
C LEU A 37 -8.67 -3.15 -4.30
N GLU A 38 -9.87 -2.63 -4.04
CA GLU A 38 -11.10 -3.37 -4.35
C GLU A 38 -11.34 -3.54 -5.85
N ALA A 39 -11.00 -2.54 -6.64
CA ALA A 39 -11.21 -2.56 -8.08
C ALA A 39 -9.91 -2.25 -8.81
N GLY A 40 -8.85 -2.95 -8.45
CA GLY A 40 -7.50 -2.65 -8.95
C GLY A 40 -6.82 -1.66 -8.02
N VAL A 41 -5.70 -1.12 -8.46
CA VAL A 41 -4.94 -0.18 -7.63
C VAL A 41 -5.38 1.25 -7.92
N GLU A 42 -5.94 1.91 -6.92
CA GLU A 42 -6.41 3.30 -7.05
C GLU A 42 -5.81 4.15 -5.93
N LEU A 43 -5.19 5.24 -6.30
CA LEU A 43 -4.65 6.17 -5.30
C LEU A 43 -5.79 6.82 -4.54
N ARG A 44 -5.80 6.65 -3.23
CA ARG A 44 -6.80 7.23 -2.33
C ARG A 44 -6.34 8.57 -1.77
N GLU A 45 -5.09 8.62 -1.33
CA GLU A 45 -4.49 9.85 -0.81
C GLU A 45 -2.98 9.72 -0.79
N SER A 46 -2.29 10.86 -0.82
CA SER A 46 -0.84 10.89 -0.70
C SER A 46 -0.40 12.19 -0.08
N LYS A 47 0.78 12.15 0.56
CA LYS A 47 1.37 13.33 1.18
C LYS A 47 2.88 13.16 1.18
N GLY A 48 3.58 14.15 0.63
CA GLY A 48 5.03 14.19 0.69
C GLY A 48 5.77 13.32 -0.30
N LEU A 49 5.08 12.68 -1.23
CA LEU A 49 5.72 11.90 -2.30
C LEU A 49 5.68 12.70 -3.59
N LYS A 50 6.78 12.66 -4.32
CA LYS A 50 6.86 13.27 -5.65
C LYS A 50 6.16 12.37 -6.67
N LEU A 51 5.77 12.95 -7.81
CA LEU A 51 5.06 12.18 -8.83
C LEU A 51 5.78 10.92 -9.27
N PRO A 52 7.11 10.94 -9.53
CA PRO A 52 7.81 9.69 -9.88
C PRO A 52 7.77 8.66 -8.76
N GLU A 53 7.79 9.10 -7.51
CA GLU A 53 7.70 8.19 -6.37
C GLU A 53 6.31 7.56 -6.27
N LEU A 54 5.26 8.36 -6.52
CA LEU A 54 3.89 7.84 -6.55
C LEU A 54 3.71 6.82 -7.66
N ALA A 55 4.24 7.11 -8.85
CA ALA A 55 4.17 6.18 -9.97
C ALA A 55 4.87 4.87 -9.66
N LYS A 56 6.03 4.93 -9.01
CA LYS A 56 6.77 3.74 -8.61
C LYS A 56 6.00 2.94 -7.56
N ALA A 57 5.43 3.63 -6.57
CA ALA A 57 4.65 2.99 -5.52
C ALA A 57 3.43 2.28 -6.11
N GLU A 58 2.73 2.93 -7.03
CA GLU A 58 1.58 2.33 -7.70
C GLU A 58 1.98 1.08 -8.47
N LYS A 59 3.07 1.14 -9.19
CA LYS A 59 3.58 0.00 -9.95
C LYS A 59 3.91 -1.17 -9.02
N LEU A 60 4.59 -0.88 -7.91
CA LEU A 60 4.92 -1.92 -6.93
C LEU A 60 3.67 -2.53 -6.32
N ALA A 61 2.64 -1.72 -6.06
CA ALA A 61 1.37 -2.22 -5.55
C ALA A 61 0.70 -3.13 -6.57
N GLU A 62 0.70 -2.74 -7.84
CA GLU A 62 0.13 -3.56 -8.91
C GLU A 62 0.85 -4.89 -9.06
N GLU A 63 2.18 -4.87 -9.00
CA GLU A 63 2.98 -6.08 -9.15
C GLU A 63 2.81 -7.05 -7.98
N ASN A 64 2.38 -6.54 -6.83
CA ASN A 64 2.26 -7.33 -5.61
C ASN A 64 0.84 -7.39 -5.07
N ILE A 65 -0.15 -7.08 -5.91
CA ILE A 65 -1.54 -6.96 -5.44
C ILE A 65 -2.06 -8.25 -4.81
N LYS A 66 -1.71 -9.40 -5.39
CA LYS A 66 -2.16 -10.67 -4.84
C LYS A 66 -1.59 -10.91 -3.45
N LEU A 67 -0.31 -10.63 -3.28
CA LEU A 67 0.33 -10.76 -1.97
C LEU A 67 -0.34 -9.85 -0.95
N ILE A 68 -0.60 -8.61 -1.34
CA ILE A 68 -1.20 -7.63 -0.42
C ILE A 68 -2.60 -8.07 -0.01
N ILE A 69 -3.42 -8.52 -0.96
CA ILE A 69 -4.79 -8.96 -0.68
C ILE A 69 -4.78 -10.22 0.18
N ASP A 70 -3.89 -11.18 -0.12
CA ASP A 70 -3.77 -12.39 0.68
C ASP A 70 -3.40 -12.05 2.13
N GLN A 71 -2.49 -11.09 2.33
CA GLN A 71 -2.09 -10.65 3.66
C GLN A 71 -3.22 -9.92 4.38
N TRP A 72 -4.03 -9.16 3.65
CA TRP A 72 -5.20 -8.51 4.23
C TRP A 72 -6.13 -9.57 4.83
N HIS A 73 -6.46 -10.61 4.07
CA HIS A 73 -7.34 -11.68 4.55
C HIS A 73 -6.73 -12.43 5.73
N GLU A 74 -5.43 -12.58 5.75
CA GLU A 74 -4.76 -13.29 6.84
C GLU A 74 -4.76 -12.49 8.14
N TYR A 75 -4.52 -11.18 8.08
CA TYR A 75 -4.34 -10.36 9.28
C TYR A 75 -5.56 -9.57 9.71
N LEU A 76 -6.47 -9.26 8.79
CA LEU A 76 -7.56 -8.33 9.07
C LEU A 76 -8.96 -8.90 8.86
N ASP A 77 -9.08 -9.94 8.09
CA ASP A 77 -10.37 -10.62 7.89
C ASP A 77 -10.45 -11.93 8.74
#